data_3f144c1b87e06096115bece3ee4a4ecd
#
_entry.id   3f144c1b87e06096115bece3ee4a4ecd
#
_cell.length_a   1.000
_cell.length_b   1.000
_cell.length_c   1.000
_cell.angle_alpha   90.00
_cell.angle_beta   90.00
_cell.angle_gamma   90.00
#
_symmetry.space_group_name_H-M   'P 1'
#
loop_
_entity.id
_entity.type
_entity.pdbx_description
1 polymer ?
#
loop_
_entity_poly.entity_id
_entity_poly.type
_entity_poly.pdbx_seq_one_letter_code
_entity_poly.pdbx_strand_id
1 'polypeptide(L)'
;MLQIVIDNLEALKLDYSRFSVQKNYFNSEMISITLICSFPNKVGELTIWNDLSRVKEWIDYETEKINCLERKEFDTLENLINDLYLFIEECC
;
A
#
# COMPACT_ATOMS: atom_id res chain seq x y z
N MET A 1 -6.91 10.77 -9.51
CA MET A 1 -5.56 10.48 -9.00
C MET A 1 -5.40 9.03 -8.54
N LEU A 2 -6.24 8.53 -7.66
CA LEU A 2 -6.14 7.13 -7.23
C LEU A 2 -6.36 6.13 -8.36
N GLN A 3 -7.11 6.50 -9.39
CA GLN A 3 -7.28 5.63 -10.57
C GLN A 3 -5.94 5.35 -11.26
N ILE A 4 -5.04 6.32 -11.28
CA ILE A 4 -3.69 6.14 -11.85
C ILE A 4 -2.91 5.11 -11.01
N VAL A 5 -3.05 5.12 -9.70
CA VAL A 5 -2.44 4.13 -8.81
C VAL A 5 -2.98 2.73 -9.12
N ILE A 6 -4.30 2.61 -9.25
CA ILE A 6 -4.96 1.34 -9.60
C ILE A 6 -4.46 0.83 -10.95
N ASP A 7 -4.39 1.69 -11.95
CA ASP A 7 -3.93 1.33 -13.30
C ASP A 7 -2.49 0.81 -13.27
N ASN A 8 -1.63 1.44 -12.47
CA ASN A 8 -0.25 0.98 -12.29
C ASN A 8 -0.19 -0.39 -11.61
N LEU A 9 -1.00 -0.63 -10.59
CA LEU A 9 -1.07 -1.93 -9.91
C LEU A 9 -1.55 -3.03 -10.86
N GLU A 10 -2.58 -2.76 -11.66
CA GLU A 10 -3.10 -3.72 -12.64
C GLU A 10 -2.06 -4.06 -13.71
N ALA A 11 -1.26 -3.07 -14.14
CA ALA A 11 -0.22 -3.27 -15.15
C ALA A 11 0.93 -4.14 -14.64
N LEU A 12 1.18 -4.20 -13.33
CA LEU A 12 2.25 -5.01 -12.74
C LEU A 12 1.94 -6.51 -12.72
N LYS A 13 0.69 -6.91 -12.90
CA LYS A 13 0.27 -8.32 -12.85
C LYS A 13 0.73 -9.01 -11.56
N LEU A 14 0.37 -8.44 -10.42
CA LEU A 14 0.73 -8.96 -9.11
C LEU A 14 0.20 -10.39 -8.90
N ASP A 15 0.92 -11.17 -8.11
CA ASP A 15 0.46 -12.49 -7.67
C ASP A 15 -0.62 -12.31 -6.58
N TYR A 16 -1.87 -12.42 -6.96
CA TYR A 16 -3.00 -12.25 -6.05
C TYR A 16 -3.19 -13.40 -5.05
N SER A 17 -2.35 -14.42 -5.06
CA SER A 17 -2.27 -15.36 -3.95
C SER A 17 -1.56 -14.75 -2.72
N ARG A 18 -0.75 -13.72 -2.94
CA ARG A 18 0.01 -13.02 -1.90
C ARG A 18 -0.44 -11.58 -1.69
N PHE A 19 -0.93 -10.94 -2.74
CA PHE A 19 -1.32 -9.53 -2.72
C PHE A 19 -2.83 -9.40 -2.78
N SER A 20 -3.36 -8.43 -2.07
CA SER A 20 -4.74 -7.97 -2.25
C SER A 20 -4.79 -6.45 -2.24
N VAL A 21 -5.79 -5.90 -2.92
CA VAL A 21 -5.99 -4.46 -3.03
C VAL A 21 -7.37 -4.12 -2.51
N GLN A 22 -7.45 -3.18 -1.59
CA GLN A 22 -8.71 -2.71 -1.02
C GLN A 22 -8.89 -1.23 -1.33
N LYS A 23 -10.11 -0.85 -1.73
CA LYS A 23 -10.50 0.55 -1.85
C LYS A 23 -11.31 0.94 -0.62
N ASN A 24 -10.93 2.05 0.01
CA ASN A 24 -11.58 2.53 1.22
C ASN A 24 -12.22 3.89 0.95
N TYR A 25 -13.52 3.95 1.09
CA TYR A 25 -14.31 5.18 0.90
C TYR A 25 -14.84 5.63 2.26
N PHE A 26 -14.29 6.71 2.80
CA PHE A 26 -14.73 7.28 4.08
C PHE A 26 -15.77 8.39 3.85
N ASN A 27 -15.52 9.21 2.86
CA ASN A 27 -16.44 10.24 2.37
C ASN A 27 -15.97 10.69 0.97
N SER A 28 -16.62 11.71 0.38
CA SER A 28 -16.27 12.19 -0.95
C SER A 28 -14.85 12.79 -1.05
N GLU A 29 -14.25 13.17 0.08
CA GLU A 29 -12.94 13.81 0.13
C GLU A 29 -11.83 12.87 0.61
N MET A 30 -12.18 11.82 1.35
CA MET A 30 -11.21 10.89 1.95
C MET A 30 -11.36 9.50 1.33
N ILE A 31 -10.49 9.20 0.39
CA ILE A 31 -10.43 7.93 -0.32
C ILE A 31 -9.00 7.39 -0.20
N SER A 32 -8.88 6.11 0.05
CA SER A 32 -7.57 5.46 0.08
C SER A 32 -7.60 4.10 -0.62
N ILE A 33 -6.40 3.62 -0.96
CA ILE A 33 -6.17 2.27 -1.49
C ILE A 33 -5.17 1.62 -0.57
N THR A 34 -5.48 0.42 -0.11
CA THR A 34 -4.55 -0.38 0.69
C THR A 34 -4.09 -1.58 -0.12
N LEU A 35 -2.77 -1.69 -0.30
CA LEU A 35 -2.13 -2.87 -0.85
C LEU A 35 -1.63 -3.73 0.30
N ILE A 36 -2.09 -4.98 0.35
CA ILE A 36 -1.76 -5.93 1.41
C ILE A 36 -0.90 -7.04 0.81
N CYS A 37 0.24 -7.31 1.43
CA CYS A 37 1.14 -8.37 1.05
C CYS A 37 1.28 -9.37 2.20
N SER A 38 0.92 -10.63 1.96
CA SER A 38 0.91 -11.67 2.98
C SER A 38 2.11 -12.60 2.86
N PHE A 39 2.76 -12.85 3.99
CA PHE A 39 3.81 -13.84 4.16
C PHE A 39 3.39 -14.84 5.24
N PRO A 40 4.09 -16.01 5.36
CA PRO A 40 3.73 -17.01 6.38
C PRO A 40 3.78 -16.50 7.82
N ASN A 41 4.62 -15.51 8.13
CA ASN A 41 4.84 -15.02 9.49
C ASN A 41 4.54 -13.54 9.69
N LYS A 42 4.21 -12.80 8.65
CA LYS A 42 3.95 -11.36 8.72
C LYS A 42 3.06 -10.90 7.59
N VAL A 43 2.50 -9.71 7.74
CA VAL A 43 1.75 -9.03 6.69
C VAL A 43 2.27 -7.60 6.54
N GLY A 44 2.43 -7.16 5.30
CA GLY A 44 2.75 -5.77 4.97
C GLY A 44 1.53 -5.07 4.41
N GLU A 45 1.30 -3.85 4.85
CA GLU A 45 0.20 -3.02 4.35
C GLU A 45 0.72 -1.65 3.93
N LEU A 46 0.37 -1.22 2.75
CA LEU A 46 0.64 0.12 2.25
C LEU A 46 -0.68 0.79 1.90
N THR A 47 -1.04 1.81 2.66
CA THR A 47 -2.25 2.59 2.43
C THR A 47 -1.89 3.92 1.81
N ILE A 48 -2.46 4.22 0.64
CA ILE A 48 -2.22 5.44 -0.13
C ILE A 48 -3.50 6.26 -0.13
N TRP A 49 -3.38 7.51 0.31
CA TRP A 49 -4.49 8.45 0.38
C TRP A 49 -4.49 9.41 -0.81
N ASN A 50 -5.65 9.97 -1.12
CA ASN A 50 -5.82 10.90 -2.24
C ASN A 50 -5.16 12.27 -2.01
N ASP A 51 -4.62 12.54 -0.82
CA ASP A 51 -3.84 13.74 -0.51
C ASP A 51 -2.32 13.55 -0.72
N LEU A 52 -1.91 12.47 -1.39
CA LEU A 52 -0.51 12.08 -1.64
C LEU A 52 0.26 11.66 -0.38
N SER A 53 -0.44 11.29 0.69
CA SER A 53 0.18 10.65 1.84
C SER A 53 0.07 9.13 1.76
N ARG A 54 0.96 8.44 2.46
CA ARG A 54 0.88 6.97 2.58
C ARG A 54 1.33 6.53 3.96
N VAL A 55 0.78 5.41 4.39
CA VAL A 55 1.17 4.72 5.63
C VAL A 55 1.61 3.31 5.28
N LYS A 56 2.79 2.92 5.77
CA LYS A 56 3.33 1.57 5.60
C LYS A 56 3.43 0.90 6.96
N GLU A 57 2.90 -0.32 7.07
CA GLU A 57 2.93 -1.12 8.29
C GLU A 57 3.42 -2.52 8.00
N TRP A 58 4.24 -3.07 8.90
CA TRP A 58 4.58 -4.48 8.94
C TRP A 58 4.11 -5.05 10.27
N ILE A 59 3.28 -6.08 10.20
CA ILE A 59 2.66 -6.70 11.37
C ILE A 59 3.17 -8.14 11.48
N ASP A 60 3.67 -8.50 12.64
CA ASP A 60 4.15 -9.86 12.93
C ASP A 60 2.98 -10.68 13.46
N TYR A 61 2.70 -11.82 12.85
CA TYR A 61 1.61 -12.70 13.25
C TYR A 61 1.82 -13.37 14.61
N GLU A 62 3.07 -13.66 14.99
CA GLU A 62 3.34 -14.34 16.26
C GLU A 62 3.12 -13.42 17.46
N THR A 63 3.58 -12.19 17.35
CA THR A 63 3.50 -11.22 18.44
C THR A 63 2.27 -10.32 18.35
N GLU A 64 1.60 -10.31 17.22
CA GLU A 64 0.49 -9.41 16.89
C GLU A 64 0.88 -7.92 17.04
N LYS A 65 2.17 -7.61 16.87
CA LYS A 65 2.70 -6.26 17.03
C LYS A 65 3.06 -5.66 15.68
N ILE A 66 2.90 -4.35 15.60
CA ILE A 66 3.37 -3.57 14.47
C ILE A 66 4.87 -3.37 14.63
N ASN A 67 5.68 -3.96 13.76
CA ASN A 67 7.13 -3.86 13.79
C ASN A 67 7.66 -2.63 13.06
N CYS A 68 6.89 -2.08 12.14
CA CYS A 68 7.24 -0.89 11.38
C CYS A 68 5.96 -0.12 11.09
N LEU A 69 5.97 1.15 11.41
CA LEU A 69 4.89 2.07 11.04
C LEU A 69 5.57 3.32 10.50
N GLU A 70 5.40 3.60 9.21
CA GLU A 70 6.03 4.73 8.56
C GLU A 70 5.01 5.53 7.77
N ARG A 71 4.93 6.83 8.03
CA ARG A 71 4.06 7.75 7.32
C ARG A 71 4.91 8.71 6.51
N LYS A 72 4.55 8.90 5.24
CA LYS A 72 5.19 9.87 4.35
C LYS A 72 4.16 10.68 3.58
N GLU A 73 4.56 11.89 3.22
CA GLU A 73 3.82 12.75 2.32
C GLU A 73 4.68 13.01 1.09
N PHE A 74 4.06 13.09 -0.07
CA PHE A 74 4.77 13.27 -1.34
C PHE A 74 4.31 14.54 -2.02
N ASP A 75 5.22 15.20 -2.73
CA ASP A 75 4.92 16.41 -3.48
C ASP A 75 4.28 16.10 -4.85
N THR A 76 4.57 14.92 -5.39
CA THR A 76 4.09 14.52 -6.72
C THR A 76 3.57 13.09 -6.70
N LEU A 77 2.63 12.81 -7.61
CA LEU A 77 2.10 11.46 -7.81
C LEU A 77 3.20 10.51 -8.29
N GLU A 78 4.14 10.98 -9.10
CA GLU A 78 5.26 10.17 -9.57
C GLU A 78 6.11 9.65 -8.43
N ASN A 79 6.44 10.49 -7.44
CA ASN A 79 7.21 10.09 -6.27
C ASN A 79 6.43 9.10 -5.40
N LEU A 80 5.13 9.28 -5.28
CA LEU A 80 4.26 8.33 -4.57
C LEU A 80 4.26 6.97 -5.25
N ILE A 81 4.14 6.92 -6.57
CA ILE A 81 4.15 5.68 -7.35
C ILE A 81 5.51 4.98 -7.25
N ASN A 82 6.60 5.72 -7.27
CA ASN A 82 7.94 5.15 -7.07
C ASN A 82 8.07 4.49 -5.69
N ASP A 83 7.51 5.11 -4.66
CA ASP A 83 7.47 4.54 -3.32
C ASP A 83 6.62 3.26 -3.26
N LEU A 84 5.50 3.23 -3.97
CA LEU A 84 4.67 2.03 -4.12
C LEU A 84 5.48 0.88 -4.73
N TYR A 85 6.26 1.13 -5.76
CA TYR A 85 7.10 0.11 -6.37
C TYR A 85 8.18 -0.40 -5.41
N LEU A 86 8.75 0.46 -4.59
CA LEU A 86 9.71 0.05 -3.55
C LEU A 86 9.07 -0.89 -2.54
N PHE A 87 7.83 -0.61 -2.12
CA PHE A 87 7.09 -1.51 -1.24
C PHE A 87 6.86 -2.88 -1.87
N ILE A 88 6.47 -2.90 -3.15
CA ILE A 88 6.26 -4.16 -3.88
C ILE A 88 7.56 -4.95 -3.96
N GLU A 89 8.70 -4.30 -4.17
CA GLU A 89 10.01 -4.95 -4.16
C GLU A 89 10.34 -5.54 -2.78
N GLU A 90 10.00 -4.86 -1.70
CA GLU A 90 10.17 -5.40 -0.34
C GLU A 90 9.35 -6.68 -0.13
N CYS A 91 8.24 -6.82 -0.85
CA CYS A 91 7.33 -7.96 -0.76
C CYS A 91 7.74 -9.15 -1.63
N CYS A 92 8.71 -8.98 -2.51
CA CYS A 92 9.14 -10.04 -3.44
C CYS A 92 10.30 -10.87 -2.95
#